data_ec4961806ed3a27cc83ae43bdd0d7145
#
_entry.id   ec4961806ed3a27cc83ae43bdd0d7145
#
_cell.length_a   1.000
_cell.length_b   1.000
_cell.length_c   1.000
_cell.angle_alpha   90.00
_cell.angle_beta   90.00
_cell.angle_gamma   90.00
#
_symmetry.space_group_name_H-M   'P 1'
#
loop_
_entity.id
_entity.type
_entity.pdbx_description
1 polymer ?
#
loop_
_entity_poly.entity_id
_entity_poly.type
_entity_poly.pdbx_seq_one_letter_code
_entity_poly.pdbx_strand_id
1 'polypeptide(L)'
;FIESHQLQKLDHELTETSVIQHLMIKDIDVILSVVKSSVKKISANGVPVVNGTPDIMNARIEFDNGCVANLTASRISLNPMHKIRIFQRNSYINVNFEENEAHIFQMASGAEKGKGKMTLKLSEGKEKEVFYIKPELSESNGIREEILSFKESIENNIDND
;
A
#
# COMPACT_ATOMS: atom_id res chain seq x y z
N PHE A 1 -8.78 -1.15 -7.23
CA PHE A 1 -7.68 -2.09 -7.35
C PHE A 1 -6.46 -1.57 -6.59
N ILE A 2 -5.78 -2.44 -5.85
CA ILE A 2 -4.61 -2.08 -5.05
C ILE A 2 -3.45 -3.00 -5.44
N GLU A 3 -2.25 -2.45 -5.54
CA GLU A 3 -0.99 -3.18 -5.67
C GLU A 3 -0.04 -2.79 -4.55
N SER A 4 0.53 -3.78 -3.89
CA SER A 4 1.59 -3.58 -2.90
C SER A 4 2.83 -4.39 -3.28
N HIS A 5 3.98 -3.76 -3.19
CA HIS A 5 5.27 -4.40 -3.38
C HIS A 5 6.20 -4.02 -2.24
N GLN A 6 6.58 -5.01 -1.44
CA GLN A 6 7.60 -4.85 -0.40
C GLN A 6 8.77 -5.79 -0.68
N LEU A 7 9.86 -5.23 -1.18
CA LEU A 7 11.06 -5.93 -1.60
C LEU A 7 12.23 -5.50 -0.72
N GLN A 8 12.91 -6.46 -0.10
CA GLN A 8 14.08 -6.21 0.73
C GLN A 8 15.28 -7.03 0.27
N LYS A 9 16.47 -6.58 0.61
CA LYS A 9 17.68 -7.39 0.45
C LYS A 9 17.65 -8.55 1.43
N LEU A 10 18.36 -9.63 1.09
CA LEU A 10 18.52 -10.75 1.98
C LEU A 10 19.25 -10.32 3.25
N ASP A 11 18.60 -10.52 4.37
CA ASP A 11 19.18 -10.38 5.70
C ASP A 11 19.31 -11.78 6.31
N HIS A 12 20.53 -12.19 6.60
CA HIS A 12 20.83 -13.53 7.12
C HIS A 12 20.28 -13.76 8.53
N GLU A 13 20.05 -12.71 9.30
CA GLU A 13 19.52 -12.81 10.66
C GLU A 13 18.01 -13.09 10.67
N LEU A 14 17.30 -12.75 9.58
CA LEU A 14 15.84 -12.86 9.47
C LEU A 14 15.38 -14.06 8.62
N THR A 15 16.26 -15.03 8.35
CA THR A 15 15.94 -16.17 7.48
C THR A 15 14.93 -17.14 8.07
N GLU A 16 14.81 -17.23 9.39
CA GLU A 16 13.89 -18.15 10.07
C GLU A 16 12.44 -17.63 10.11
N THR A 17 12.25 -16.31 9.99
CA THR A 17 10.91 -15.71 10.00
C THR A 17 10.25 -15.83 8.63
N SER A 18 8.96 -16.13 8.60
CA SER A 18 8.20 -16.13 7.35
C SER A 18 8.20 -14.74 6.70
N VAL A 19 8.39 -14.69 5.37
CA VAL A 19 8.32 -13.44 4.60
C VAL A 19 6.95 -12.75 4.74
N ILE A 20 5.88 -13.51 5.03
CA ILE A 20 4.56 -12.96 5.31
C ILE A 20 4.58 -12.16 6.61
N GLN A 21 5.06 -12.78 7.70
CA GLN A 21 5.09 -12.17 9.02
C GLN A 21 6.08 -11.02 9.12
N HIS A 22 7.18 -11.09 8.39
CA HIS A 22 8.20 -10.05 8.42
C HIS A 22 7.85 -8.84 7.54
N LEU A 23 7.34 -9.08 6.33
CA LEU A 23 7.12 -8.03 5.33
C LEU A 23 5.62 -7.81 5.05
N MET A 24 4.93 -8.82 4.55
CA MET A 24 3.60 -8.66 3.95
C MET A 24 2.52 -8.25 4.96
N ILE A 25 2.66 -8.59 6.23
CA ILE A 25 1.66 -8.32 7.26
C ILE A 25 1.33 -6.83 7.39
N LYS A 26 2.32 -5.96 7.26
CA LYS A 26 2.14 -4.50 7.34
C LYS A 26 1.27 -3.98 6.18
N ASP A 27 1.51 -4.51 4.99
CA ASP A 27 0.74 -4.13 3.81
C ASP A 27 -0.68 -4.69 3.85
N ILE A 28 -0.85 -5.89 4.42
CA ILE A 28 -2.18 -6.47 4.66
C ILE A 28 -2.98 -5.57 5.61
N ASP A 29 -2.38 -5.12 6.70
CA ASP A 29 -3.00 -4.23 7.67
C ASP A 29 -3.44 -2.91 7.03
N VAL A 30 -2.54 -2.26 6.29
CA VAL A 30 -2.87 -1.04 5.53
C VAL A 30 -4.02 -1.27 4.55
N ILE A 31 -4.01 -2.39 3.81
CA ILE A 31 -5.06 -2.69 2.84
C ILE A 31 -6.40 -2.92 3.53
N LEU A 32 -6.44 -3.68 4.64
CA LEU A 32 -7.65 -3.91 5.41
C LEU A 32 -8.19 -2.62 6.02
N SER A 33 -7.33 -1.72 6.47
CA SER A 33 -7.73 -0.42 7.02
C SER A 33 -8.36 0.51 5.96
N VAL A 34 -7.88 0.43 4.71
CA VAL A 34 -8.38 1.26 3.59
C VAL A 34 -9.61 0.65 2.92
N VAL A 35 -9.64 -0.68 2.74
CA VAL A 35 -10.77 -1.37 2.09
C VAL A 35 -11.80 -1.76 3.14
N LYS A 36 -12.81 -0.91 3.32
CA LYS A 36 -13.92 -1.15 4.25
C LYS A 36 -14.92 -2.18 3.68
N SER A 37 -14.48 -3.46 3.60
CA SER A 37 -15.28 -4.56 3.07
C SER A 37 -14.72 -5.90 3.53
N SER A 38 -15.56 -6.91 3.68
CA SER A 38 -15.15 -8.27 4.03
C SER A 38 -14.32 -8.91 2.94
N VAL A 39 -13.37 -9.75 3.34
CA VAL A 39 -12.56 -10.56 2.42
C VAL A 39 -13.41 -11.69 1.87
N LYS A 40 -13.52 -11.78 0.56
CA LYS A 40 -14.27 -12.81 -0.17
C LYS A 40 -13.42 -14.02 -0.50
N LYS A 41 -12.18 -13.80 -0.94
CA LYS A 41 -11.28 -14.86 -1.39
C LYS A 41 -9.83 -14.44 -1.27
N ILE A 42 -8.98 -15.40 -0.90
CA ILE A 42 -7.52 -15.23 -0.90
C ILE A 42 -6.92 -16.33 -1.78
N SER A 43 -6.00 -15.94 -2.66
CA SER A 43 -5.16 -16.84 -3.44
C SER A 43 -3.70 -16.43 -3.23
N ALA A 44 -2.86 -17.33 -2.75
CA ALA A 44 -1.47 -17.01 -2.43
C ALA A 44 -0.53 -18.13 -2.89
N ASN A 45 0.68 -17.72 -3.30
CA ASN A 45 1.77 -18.61 -3.67
C ASN A 45 3.09 -18.11 -3.09
N GLY A 46 3.93 -19.04 -2.65
CA GLY A 46 5.26 -18.74 -2.15
C GLY A 46 6.32 -19.61 -2.80
N VAL A 47 7.51 -19.05 -3.00
CA VAL A 47 8.65 -19.76 -3.61
C VAL A 47 9.85 -19.68 -2.68
N PRO A 48 10.37 -20.82 -2.21
CA PRO A 48 11.66 -20.90 -1.53
C PRO A 48 12.77 -20.83 -2.60
N VAL A 49 13.74 -19.93 -2.41
CA VAL A 49 14.87 -19.75 -3.33
C VAL A 49 16.20 -20.03 -2.63
N VAL A 50 16.37 -19.48 -1.45
CA VAL A 50 17.62 -19.57 -0.65
C VAL A 50 17.41 -20.43 0.60
N ASN A 51 16.24 -20.35 1.19
CA ASN A 51 15.91 -20.99 2.45
C ASN A 51 14.85 -22.10 2.26
N GLY A 52 14.63 -22.90 3.32
CA GLY A 52 13.58 -23.91 3.33
C GLY A 52 12.15 -23.35 3.41
N THR A 53 12.01 -22.05 3.72
CA THR A 53 10.75 -21.31 3.75
C THR A 53 10.66 -20.34 2.56
N PRO A 54 9.46 -19.94 2.13
CA PRO A 54 9.32 -19.00 1.02
C PRO A 54 10.09 -17.70 1.24
N ASP A 55 10.89 -17.32 0.23
CA ASP A 55 11.65 -16.07 0.16
C ASP A 55 10.90 -15.01 -0.64
N ILE A 56 9.98 -15.45 -1.51
CA ILE A 56 9.06 -14.61 -2.27
C ILE A 56 7.65 -15.12 -2.05
N MET A 57 6.74 -14.20 -1.78
CA MET A 57 5.31 -14.47 -1.67
C MET A 57 4.52 -13.51 -2.56
N ASN A 58 3.50 -14.06 -3.19
CA ASN A 58 2.48 -13.29 -3.88
C ASN A 58 1.12 -13.67 -3.33
N ALA A 59 0.29 -12.68 -3.01
CA ALA A 59 -1.06 -12.87 -2.54
C ALA A 59 -2.04 -11.97 -3.32
N ARG A 60 -3.19 -12.55 -3.66
CA ARG A 60 -4.33 -11.84 -4.24
C ARG A 60 -5.49 -11.94 -3.28
N ILE A 61 -6.01 -10.81 -2.83
CA ILE A 61 -7.16 -10.68 -1.94
C ILE A 61 -8.31 -10.05 -2.73
N GLU A 62 -9.43 -10.73 -2.77
CA GLU A 62 -10.68 -10.24 -3.37
C GLU A 62 -11.67 -9.90 -2.27
N PHE A 63 -12.31 -8.74 -2.35
CA PHE A 63 -13.28 -8.24 -1.38
C PHE A 63 -14.70 -8.30 -1.92
N ASP A 64 -15.69 -8.34 -1.02
CA ASP A 64 -17.12 -8.42 -1.39
C ASP A 64 -17.60 -7.18 -2.17
N ASN A 65 -16.99 -6.00 -1.94
CA ASN A 65 -17.28 -4.78 -2.69
C ASN A 65 -16.65 -4.74 -4.11
N GLY A 66 -16.02 -5.85 -4.55
CA GLY A 66 -15.34 -5.97 -5.84
C GLY A 66 -13.94 -5.38 -5.88
N CYS A 67 -13.42 -4.83 -4.77
CA CYS A 67 -12.02 -4.43 -4.69
C CYS A 67 -11.12 -5.66 -4.76
N VAL A 68 -9.96 -5.50 -5.36
CA VAL A 68 -8.92 -6.53 -5.44
C VAL A 68 -7.60 -5.90 -5.04
N ALA A 69 -6.88 -6.58 -4.16
CA ALA A 69 -5.51 -6.25 -3.79
C ALA A 69 -4.54 -7.35 -4.20
N ASN A 70 -3.46 -6.98 -4.89
CA ASN A 70 -2.33 -7.85 -5.17
C ASN A 70 -1.13 -7.40 -4.34
N LEU A 71 -0.56 -8.33 -3.58
CA LEU A 71 0.58 -8.10 -2.72
C LEU A 71 1.75 -8.97 -3.18
N THR A 72 2.93 -8.39 -3.21
CA THR A 72 4.18 -9.10 -3.46
C THR A 72 5.19 -8.72 -2.38
N ALA A 73 5.70 -9.71 -1.67
CA ALA A 73 6.78 -9.54 -0.70
C ALA A 73 7.96 -10.43 -1.08
N SER A 74 9.17 -9.86 -1.05
CA SER A 74 10.42 -10.57 -1.32
C SER A 74 11.52 -10.11 -0.38
N ARG A 75 12.26 -11.06 0.17
CA ARG A 75 13.44 -10.78 1.00
C ARG A 75 14.76 -11.06 0.28
N ILE A 76 14.71 -11.29 -1.03
CA ILE A 76 15.90 -11.62 -1.85
C ILE A 76 16.08 -10.66 -3.02
N SER A 77 15.59 -9.44 -2.90
CA SER A 77 15.69 -8.43 -3.95
C SER A 77 17.00 -7.67 -3.89
N LEU A 78 17.56 -7.35 -5.05
CA LEU A 78 18.79 -6.53 -5.13
C LEU A 78 18.53 -5.08 -4.73
N ASN A 79 17.37 -4.56 -5.13
CA ASN A 79 16.97 -3.18 -4.86
C ASN A 79 15.77 -3.18 -3.90
N PRO A 80 15.89 -2.59 -2.70
CA PRO A 80 14.76 -2.39 -1.81
C PRO A 80 13.68 -1.55 -2.47
N MET A 81 12.43 -1.88 -2.19
CA MET A 81 11.26 -1.12 -2.63
C MET A 81 10.10 -1.39 -1.68
N HIS A 82 9.44 -0.33 -1.22
CA HIS A 82 8.17 -0.47 -0.52
C HIS A 82 7.18 0.55 -1.09
N LYS A 83 6.25 0.07 -1.91
CA LYS A 83 5.28 0.91 -2.62
C LYS A 83 3.89 0.31 -2.58
N ILE A 84 2.90 1.18 -2.32
CA ILE A 84 1.48 0.85 -2.47
C ILE A 84 0.87 1.76 -3.53
N ARG A 85 0.17 1.17 -4.49
CA ARG A 85 -0.54 1.86 -5.56
C ARG A 85 -2.02 1.56 -5.50
N ILE A 86 -2.85 2.60 -5.47
CA ILE A 86 -4.31 2.48 -5.40
C ILE A 86 -4.91 3.07 -6.67
N PHE A 87 -5.64 2.25 -7.39
CA PHE A 87 -6.32 2.62 -8.63
C PHE A 87 -7.82 2.71 -8.36
N GLN A 88 -8.37 3.89 -8.55
CA GLN A 88 -9.80 4.18 -8.46
C GLN A 88 -10.31 4.72 -9.80
N ARG A 89 -11.62 4.82 -9.96
CA ARG A 89 -12.23 5.25 -11.23
C ARG A 89 -11.71 6.60 -11.74
N ASN A 90 -11.50 7.55 -10.85
CA ASN A 90 -11.07 8.91 -11.20
C ASN A 90 -9.80 9.33 -10.46
N SER A 91 -9.10 8.41 -9.84
CA SER A 91 -7.92 8.71 -9.03
C SER A 91 -6.91 7.59 -9.08
N TYR A 92 -5.64 7.97 -9.08
CA TYR A 92 -4.50 7.08 -8.88
C TYR A 92 -3.66 7.64 -7.74
N ILE A 93 -3.37 6.80 -6.76
CA ILE A 93 -2.56 7.15 -5.60
C ILE A 93 -1.34 6.23 -5.61
N ASN A 94 -0.16 6.81 -5.48
CA ASN A 94 1.10 6.09 -5.34
C ASN A 94 1.79 6.54 -4.06
N VAL A 95 2.02 5.60 -3.15
CA VAL A 95 2.75 5.82 -1.90
C VAL A 95 4.08 5.08 -1.99
N ASN A 96 5.18 5.78 -1.76
CA ASN A 96 6.52 5.24 -1.71
C ASN A 96 7.07 5.42 -0.29
N PHE A 97 7.14 4.34 0.47
CA PHE A 97 7.60 4.38 1.86
C PHE A 97 9.12 4.54 1.99
N GLU A 98 9.89 4.09 1.00
CA GLU A 98 11.37 4.26 1.02
C GLU A 98 11.77 5.72 0.85
N GLU A 99 11.04 6.47 0.03
CA GLU A 99 11.29 7.88 -0.24
C GLU A 99 10.43 8.81 0.63
N ASN A 100 9.55 8.25 1.45
CA ASN A 100 8.56 8.98 2.26
C ASN A 100 7.77 9.99 1.41
N GLU A 101 7.22 9.51 0.28
CA GLU A 101 6.49 10.33 -0.68
C GLU A 101 5.14 9.71 -1.05
N ALA A 102 4.16 10.59 -1.27
CA ALA A 102 2.88 10.22 -1.84
C ALA A 102 2.54 11.12 -3.02
N HIS A 103 1.97 10.51 -4.07
CA HIS A 103 1.54 11.20 -5.28
C HIS A 103 0.10 10.83 -5.59
N ILE A 104 -0.74 11.83 -5.76
CA ILE A 104 -2.15 11.65 -6.06
C ILE A 104 -2.44 12.30 -7.41
N PHE A 105 -2.98 11.52 -8.33
CA PHE A 105 -3.48 11.98 -9.62
C PHE A 105 -5.00 11.83 -9.63
N GLN A 106 -5.71 12.91 -9.80
CA GLN A 106 -7.16 12.94 -9.77
C GLN A 106 -7.71 13.58 -11.04
N MET A 107 -8.65 12.90 -11.70
CA MET A 107 -9.34 13.49 -12.85
C MET A 107 -10.25 14.62 -12.42
N ALA A 108 -10.25 15.74 -13.16
CA ALA A 108 -11.11 16.85 -12.88
C ALA A 108 -12.58 16.43 -13.05
N SER A 109 -13.33 16.53 -11.98
CA SER A 109 -14.79 16.43 -11.98
C SER A 109 -15.36 17.79 -11.56
N GLY A 110 -15.45 18.74 -12.53
CA GLY A 110 -16.15 20.00 -12.27
C GLY A 110 -15.35 21.03 -11.48
N ALA A 111 -15.55 21.58 -10.43
CA ALA A 111 -15.06 22.82 -9.84
C ALA A 111 -13.83 22.73 -8.90
N GLU A 112 -13.10 21.62 -8.85
CA GLU A 112 -11.98 21.48 -7.91
C GLU A 112 -10.67 22.10 -8.45
N LYS A 113 -10.16 23.06 -7.69
CA LYS A 113 -8.90 23.77 -7.97
C LYS A 113 -7.74 23.03 -7.27
N GLY A 114 -7.10 22.06 -7.94
CA GLY A 114 -5.84 21.47 -7.48
C GLY A 114 -4.62 22.25 -7.96
N LYS A 115 -3.54 22.25 -7.18
CA LYS A 115 -2.23 22.76 -7.63
C LYS A 115 -1.64 21.73 -8.61
N GLY A 116 -1.23 22.18 -9.80
CA GLY A 116 -0.58 21.34 -10.82
C GLY A 116 -1.58 20.65 -11.76
N LYS A 117 -2.10 21.43 -12.70
CA LYS A 117 -2.98 20.98 -13.75
C LYS A 117 -2.16 20.35 -14.88
N MET A 118 -2.39 19.09 -15.17
CA MET A 118 -1.85 18.38 -16.34
C MET A 118 -2.98 18.06 -17.31
N THR A 119 -2.73 18.23 -18.60
CA THR A 119 -3.69 17.83 -19.63
C THR A 119 -3.24 16.49 -20.21
N LEU A 120 -4.06 15.45 -20.07
CA LEU A 120 -3.87 14.19 -20.74
C LEU A 120 -4.61 14.20 -22.09
N LYS A 121 -3.87 14.04 -23.18
CA LYS A 121 -4.44 13.83 -24.51
C LYS A 121 -4.84 12.36 -24.64
N LEU A 122 -6.10 12.11 -24.83
CA LEU A 122 -6.66 10.79 -25.11
C LEU A 122 -6.72 10.57 -26.63
N SER A 123 -6.87 9.29 -27.03
CA SER A 123 -7.22 8.95 -28.41
C SER A 123 -8.51 9.69 -28.84
N GLU A 124 -8.63 10.05 -30.11
CA GLU A 124 -9.75 10.82 -30.68
C GLU A 124 -9.78 12.33 -30.33
N GLY A 125 -8.66 12.93 -29.94
CA GLY A 125 -8.59 14.38 -29.70
C GLY A 125 -9.32 14.86 -28.43
N LYS A 126 -9.77 13.94 -27.58
CA LYS A 126 -10.35 14.26 -26.27
C LYS A 126 -9.24 14.58 -25.29
N GLU A 127 -9.37 15.69 -24.59
CA GLU A 127 -8.45 16.09 -23.51
C GLU A 127 -9.15 15.88 -22.16
N LYS A 128 -8.41 15.34 -21.19
CA LYS A 128 -8.85 15.30 -19.79
C LYS A 128 -7.87 16.05 -18.91
N GLU A 129 -8.40 16.86 -18.04
CA GLU A 129 -7.62 17.54 -17.02
C GLU A 129 -7.39 16.60 -15.84
N VAL A 130 -6.14 16.55 -15.39
CA VAL A 130 -5.71 15.75 -14.23
C VAL A 130 -5.04 16.70 -13.25
N PHE A 131 -5.46 16.64 -12.01
CA PHE A 131 -4.79 17.33 -10.92
C PHE A 131 -3.71 16.42 -10.33
N TYR A 132 -2.54 16.98 -10.17
CA TYR A 132 -1.44 16.35 -9.44
C TYR A 132 -1.31 16.98 -8.07
N ILE A 133 -1.32 16.15 -7.04
CA ILE A 133 -1.17 16.56 -5.65
C ILE A 133 -0.03 15.76 -5.05
N LYS A 134 0.97 16.46 -4.50
CA LYS A 134 2.02 15.89 -3.65
C LYS A 134 1.74 16.38 -2.23
N PRO A 135 1.12 15.57 -1.35
CA PRO A 135 0.89 15.96 0.02
C PRO A 135 2.22 16.14 0.75
N GLU A 136 2.29 17.12 1.63
CA GLU A 136 3.39 17.23 2.58
C GLU A 136 3.19 16.18 3.67
N LEU A 137 4.13 15.27 3.78
CA LEU A 137 4.13 14.24 4.81
C LEU A 137 4.96 14.76 6.00
N SER A 138 4.36 14.75 7.18
CA SER A 138 5.11 15.03 8.41
C SER A 138 5.93 13.80 8.80
N GLU A 139 7.14 14.03 9.30
CA GLU A 139 7.87 12.96 9.97
C GLU A 139 7.06 12.54 11.21
N SER A 140 6.63 11.30 11.25
CA SER A 140 5.99 10.70 12.42
C SER A 140 6.83 9.52 12.91
N ASN A 141 6.92 9.39 14.23
CA ASN A 141 7.48 8.19 14.84
C ASN A 141 6.33 7.21 15.08
N GLY A 142 6.19 6.21 14.19
CA GLY A 142 5.11 5.23 14.26
C GLY A 142 4.98 4.54 15.62
N ILE A 143 6.10 4.19 16.27
CA ILE A 143 6.08 3.57 17.60
C ILE A 143 5.50 4.54 18.64
N ARG A 144 5.87 5.82 18.57
CA ARG A 144 5.33 6.83 19.48
C ARG A 144 3.84 7.01 19.29
N GLU A 145 3.37 7.08 18.06
CA GLU A 145 1.94 7.24 17.74
C GLU A 145 1.14 6.00 18.17
N GLU A 146 1.68 4.81 18.00
CA GLU A 146 1.07 3.56 18.47
C GLU A 146 0.92 3.55 19.99
N ILE A 147 1.95 3.93 20.74
CA ILE A 147 1.91 4.01 22.20
C ILE A 147 0.90 5.07 22.67
N LEU A 148 0.82 6.22 21.99
CA LEU A 148 -0.14 7.27 22.32
C LEU A 148 -1.57 6.81 22.03
N SER A 149 -1.84 6.19 20.91
CA SER A 149 -3.14 5.62 20.55
C SER A 149 -3.56 4.54 21.55
N PHE A 150 -2.66 3.64 21.94
CA PHE A 150 -2.92 2.62 22.95
C PHE A 150 -3.26 3.24 24.32
N LYS A 151 -2.51 4.26 24.73
CA LYS A 151 -2.80 5.01 25.97
C LYS A 151 -4.18 5.64 25.94
N GLU A 152 -4.53 6.34 24.85
CA GLU A 152 -5.85 6.96 24.69
C GLU A 152 -6.99 5.93 24.73
N SER A 153 -6.79 4.77 24.14
CA SER A 153 -7.78 3.68 24.20
C SER A 153 -8.03 3.20 25.61
N ILE A 154 -6.98 3.04 26.41
CA ILE A 154 -7.12 2.66 27.83
C ILE A 154 -7.83 3.76 28.62
N GLU A 155 -7.41 5.03 28.46
CA GLU A 155 -7.96 6.16 29.21
C GLU A 155 -9.44 6.41 28.87
N ASN A 156 -9.85 6.19 27.63
CA ASN A 156 -11.22 6.43 27.16
C ASN A 156 -12.08 5.15 27.09
N ASN A 157 -11.53 4.00 27.46
CA ASN A 157 -12.20 2.68 27.38
C ASN A 157 -12.78 2.40 26.00
N ILE A 158 -11.98 2.71 24.94
CA ILE A 158 -12.31 2.49 23.52
C ILE A 158 -11.56 1.24 23.07
N ASP A 159 -12.26 0.31 22.39
CA ASP A 159 -11.60 -0.80 21.74
C ASP A 159 -10.73 -0.29 20.57
N ASN A 160 -9.48 -0.70 20.53
CA ASN A 160 -8.57 -0.48 19.41
C ASN A 160 -8.86 -1.58 18.38
N ASP A 161 -9.70 -1.27 17.40
CA ASP A 161 -9.88 -2.10 16.20
C ASP A 161 -8.75 -1.86 15.17
#